data_286af07d44040266b15b1af497726817
#
_entry.id   286af07d44040266b15b1af497726817
#
_cell.length_a   1.000
_cell.length_b   1.000
_cell.length_c   1.000
_cell.angle_alpha   90.00
_cell.angle_beta   90.00
_cell.angle_gamma   90.00
#
_symmetry.space_group_name_H-M   'P 1'
#
loop_
_entity.id
_entity.type
_entity.pdbx_description
1 polymer ?
#
loop_
_entity_poly.entity_id
_entity_poly.type
_entity_poly.pdbx_seq_one_letter_code
_entity_poly.pdbx_strand_id
1 'polypeptide(L)'
;CSDKDFLNTKLQQLYNLYFKRYMELEYPDSLTCTQLVRMITNPLNGEKHRKFEDVVDEYLSQIDEEERTKTYKLYRLATNKFMQFIGSGSLMEHITPIRMNQYISWLKKTKLSSTTINIYITLLKVIINYAIKMRYVTYDIDPFITARIPSAQKRETQITVEELKTIRDANLEHYNLNVTRDIFMLTYYLAGMNLVDKLAYDFR
;
A
#
# COMPACT_ATOMS: atom_id res chain seq x y z
N CYS A 1 21.22 33.81 42.96
CA CYS A 1 20.25 34.45 42.02
C CYS A 1 20.58 34.12 40.56
N SER A 2 21.84 34.12 40.12
CA SER A 2 22.28 33.89 38.74
C SER A 2 21.77 32.57 38.14
N ASP A 3 21.80 31.47 38.89
CA ASP A 3 21.42 30.15 38.38
C ASP A 3 19.93 30.00 38.11
N LYS A 4 19.09 30.68 38.90
CA LYS A 4 17.65 30.67 38.75
C LYS A 4 17.20 31.41 37.50
N ASP A 5 17.81 32.55 37.23
CA ASP A 5 17.48 33.36 36.04
C ASP A 5 17.98 32.65 34.77
N PHE A 6 19.14 32.01 34.83
CA PHE A 6 19.66 31.19 33.74
C PHE A 6 18.77 29.98 33.44
N LEU A 7 18.31 29.25 34.48
CA LEU A 7 17.38 28.14 34.33
C LEU A 7 16.04 28.58 33.73
N ASN A 8 15.49 29.69 34.22
CA ASN A 8 14.24 30.22 33.68
C ASN A 8 14.36 30.62 32.20
N THR A 9 15.47 31.24 31.83
CA THR A 9 15.77 31.61 30.44
C THR A 9 15.88 30.38 29.56
N LYS A 10 16.58 29.32 30.00
CA LYS A 10 16.63 28.04 29.28
C LYS A 10 15.28 27.35 29.13
N LEU A 11 14.47 27.32 30.19
CA LEU A 11 13.13 26.76 30.17
C LEU A 11 12.25 27.50 29.18
N GLN A 12 12.32 28.84 29.16
CA GLN A 12 11.56 29.65 28.21
C GLN A 12 12.00 29.40 26.76
N GLN A 13 13.30 29.26 26.52
CA GLN A 13 13.82 28.91 25.18
C GLN A 13 13.34 27.53 24.72
N LEU A 14 13.37 26.53 25.60
CA LEU A 14 12.85 25.17 25.29
C LEU A 14 11.36 25.20 25.05
N TYR A 15 10.60 25.92 25.88
CA TYR A 15 9.16 26.07 25.69
C TYR A 15 8.84 26.68 24.32
N ASN A 16 9.49 27.78 23.97
CA ASN A 16 9.28 28.46 22.69
C ASN A 16 9.66 27.55 21.51
N LEU A 17 10.75 26.78 21.64
CA LEU A 17 11.20 25.82 20.63
C LEU A 17 10.15 24.71 20.42
N TYR A 18 9.66 24.12 21.51
CA TYR A 18 8.67 23.04 21.45
C TYR A 18 7.31 23.53 20.97
N PHE A 19 6.91 24.72 21.40
CA PHE A 19 5.67 25.35 20.94
C PHE A 19 5.72 25.65 19.44
N LYS A 20 6.85 26.20 18.95
CA LYS A 20 7.03 26.42 17.51
C LYS A 20 6.89 25.12 16.73
N ARG A 21 7.55 24.05 17.15
CA ARG A 21 7.45 22.73 16.52
C ARG A 21 6.03 22.17 16.54
N TYR A 22 5.32 22.34 17.63
CA TYR A 22 3.91 21.97 17.74
C TYR A 22 3.05 22.68 16.69
N MET A 23 3.26 23.99 16.54
CA MET A 23 2.51 24.81 15.57
C MET A 23 2.87 24.49 14.10
N GLU A 24 4.03 23.89 13.83
CA GLU A 24 4.45 23.44 12.51
C GLU A 24 3.87 22.07 12.12
N LEU A 25 3.21 21.36 13.05
CA LEU A 25 2.56 20.09 12.76
C LEU A 25 1.22 20.31 12.02
N GLU A 26 1.09 19.73 10.84
CA GLU A 26 -0.14 19.87 10.02
C GLU A 26 -1.38 19.20 10.65
N TYR A 27 -1.19 18.09 11.40
CA TYR A 27 -2.29 17.29 11.96
C TYR A 27 -1.98 16.80 13.38
N PRO A 28 -1.82 17.67 14.39
CA PRO A 28 -1.45 17.26 15.74
C PRO A 28 -2.50 16.34 16.40
N ASP A 29 -3.78 16.51 16.09
CA ASP A 29 -4.89 15.72 16.66
C ASP A 29 -4.92 14.27 16.16
N SER A 30 -4.21 13.94 15.09
CA SER A 30 -4.12 12.57 14.55
C SER A 30 -3.02 11.73 15.21
N LEU A 31 -2.16 12.36 16.03
CA LEU A 31 -1.00 11.73 16.67
C LEU A 31 -1.37 11.24 18.08
N THR A 32 -0.75 10.14 18.50
CA THR A 32 -0.79 9.74 19.91
C THR A 32 0.10 10.68 20.74
N CYS A 33 -0.20 10.83 22.05
CA CYS A 33 0.62 11.64 22.95
C CYS A 33 2.12 11.30 22.87
N THR A 34 2.47 10.03 22.78
CA THR A 34 3.86 9.56 22.69
C THR A 34 4.53 10.02 21.40
N GLN A 35 3.80 9.91 20.26
CA GLN A 35 4.28 10.39 18.97
C GLN A 35 4.46 11.91 18.99
N LEU A 36 3.49 12.64 19.52
CA LEU A 36 3.52 14.09 19.63
C LEU A 36 4.74 14.55 20.45
N VAL A 37 4.93 13.98 21.66
CA VAL A 37 6.06 14.28 22.52
C VAL A 37 7.38 14.00 21.80
N ARG A 38 7.49 12.85 21.13
CA ARG A 38 8.69 12.47 20.37
C ARG A 38 8.99 13.47 19.25
N MET A 39 8.00 13.87 18.47
CA MET A 39 8.17 14.85 17.38
C MET A 39 8.56 16.23 17.88
N ILE A 40 8.05 16.65 19.02
CA ILE A 40 8.35 17.95 19.62
C ILE A 40 9.73 17.97 20.31
N THR A 41 10.05 16.92 21.12
CA THR A 41 11.24 16.89 21.95
C THR A 41 12.47 16.41 21.22
N ASN A 42 12.31 15.45 20.32
CA ASN A 42 13.39 14.83 19.57
C ASN A 42 13.06 14.90 18.08
N PRO A 43 13.16 16.06 17.42
CA PRO A 43 13.12 16.10 15.99
C PRO A 43 14.30 15.25 15.56
N LEU A 44 14.03 14.17 14.85
CA LEU A 44 15.01 13.24 14.34
C LEU A 44 16.14 14.06 13.70
N ASN A 45 17.29 14.12 14.38
CA ASN A 45 18.42 14.92 13.97
C ASN A 45 18.85 14.45 12.57
N GLY A 46 18.54 15.25 11.55
CA GLY A 46 18.96 15.01 10.18
C GLY A 46 18.16 14.00 9.35
N GLU A 47 17.24 13.24 9.93
CA GLU A 47 16.30 12.45 9.13
C GLU A 47 15.19 13.39 8.63
N LYS A 48 15.28 13.77 7.36
CA LYS A 48 14.21 14.47 6.65
C LYS A 48 12.93 13.68 6.85
N HIS A 49 11.90 14.31 7.44
CA HIS A 49 10.55 13.76 7.46
C HIS A 49 10.20 13.34 6.03
N ARG A 50 10.19 12.04 5.77
CA ARG A 50 9.96 11.52 4.42
C ARG A 50 8.48 11.67 4.07
N LYS A 51 8.19 12.29 2.95
CA LYS A 51 6.85 12.29 2.39
C LYS A 51 6.50 10.90 1.89
N PHE A 52 5.24 10.55 2.00
CA PHE A 52 4.74 9.28 1.47
C PHE A 52 5.05 9.15 -0.03
N GLU A 53 4.91 10.23 -0.79
CA GLU A 53 5.19 10.29 -2.22
C GLU A 53 6.64 9.89 -2.55
N ASP A 54 7.61 10.45 -1.82
CA ASP A 54 9.03 10.18 -2.04
C ASP A 54 9.37 8.70 -1.79
N VAL A 55 8.76 8.10 -0.77
CA VAL A 55 8.94 6.66 -0.46
C VAL A 55 8.30 5.78 -1.52
N VAL A 56 7.12 6.17 -2.02
CA VAL A 56 6.45 5.47 -3.12
C VAL A 56 7.29 5.50 -4.38
N ASP A 57 7.79 6.66 -4.78
CA ASP A 57 8.57 6.81 -6.00
C ASP A 57 9.89 6.05 -5.93
N GLU A 58 10.56 6.05 -4.77
CA GLU A 58 11.75 5.23 -4.52
C GLU A 58 11.46 3.73 -4.60
N TYR A 59 10.38 3.25 -3.98
CA TYR A 59 10.00 1.85 -4.05
C TYR A 59 9.60 1.41 -5.46
N LEU A 60 8.89 2.28 -6.18
CA LEU A 60 8.44 1.98 -7.54
C LEU A 60 9.57 1.99 -8.56
N SER A 61 10.61 2.82 -8.38
CA SER A 61 11.79 2.78 -9.24
C SER A 61 12.49 1.41 -9.21
N GLN A 62 12.57 0.79 -8.02
CA GLN A 62 13.14 -0.56 -7.88
C GLN A 62 12.31 -1.64 -8.63
N ILE A 63 10.97 -1.51 -8.64
CA ILE A 63 10.10 -2.44 -9.38
C ILE A 63 10.24 -2.24 -10.90
N ASP A 64 10.44 -1.03 -11.35
CA ASP A 64 10.58 -0.69 -12.77
C ASP A 64 11.91 -1.21 -13.33
N GLU A 65 13.00 -1.13 -12.54
CA GLU A 65 14.30 -1.73 -12.85
C GLU A 65 14.24 -3.27 -13.04
N GLU A 66 13.28 -3.93 -12.36
CA GLU A 66 13.02 -5.37 -12.50
C GLU A 66 12.13 -5.73 -13.71
N GLU A 67 11.79 -4.78 -14.58
CA GLU A 67 10.89 -4.94 -15.74
C GLU A 67 9.48 -5.48 -15.38
N ARG A 68 9.04 -5.30 -14.12
CA ARG A 68 7.76 -5.81 -13.61
C ARG A 68 6.60 -4.83 -13.86
N THR A 69 6.39 -4.47 -15.11
CA THR A 69 5.44 -3.41 -15.53
C THR A 69 4.01 -3.58 -15.00
N LYS A 70 3.47 -4.80 -14.93
CA LYS A 70 2.12 -5.05 -14.39
C LYS A 70 2.07 -4.77 -12.88
N THR A 71 3.09 -5.19 -12.15
CA THR A 71 3.23 -4.96 -10.71
C THR A 71 3.37 -3.46 -10.43
N TYR A 72 4.23 -2.76 -11.15
CA TYR A 72 4.39 -1.32 -11.09
C TYR A 72 3.05 -0.57 -11.22
N LYS A 73 2.28 -0.87 -12.29
CA LYS A 73 0.97 -0.24 -12.53
C LYS A 73 -0.01 -0.47 -11.38
N LEU A 74 -0.01 -1.66 -10.80
CA LEU A 74 -0.90 -2.00 -9.69
C LEU A 74 -0.54 -1.23 -8.40
N TYR A 75 0.76 -1.14 -8.07
CA TYR A 75 1.23 -0.32 -6.96
C TYR A 75 0.91 1.16 -7.18
N ARG A 76 1.20 1.69 -8.36
CA ARG A 76 0.92 3.11 -8.70
C ARG A 76 -0.57 3.42 -8.55
N LEU A 77 -1.45 2.52 -8.97
CA LEU A 77 -2.89 2.70 -8.82
C LEU A 77 -3.32 2.74 -7.35
N ALA A 78 -2.81 1.82 -6.52
CA ALA A 78 -3.12 1.75 -5.09
C ALA A 78 -2.60 2.99 -4.34
N THR A 79 -1.36 3.41 -4.62
CA THR A 79 -0.74 4.58 -3.98
C THR A 79 -1.39 5.89 -4.40
N ASN A 80 -1.73 6.06 -5.68
CA ASN A 80 -2.48 7.23 -6.15
C ASN A 80 -3.84 7.34 -5.44
N LYS A 81 -4.51 6.20 -5.22
CA LYS A 81 -5.78 6.18 -4.49
C LYS A 81 -5.62 6.58 -3.03
N PHE A 82 -4.51 6.20 -2.41
CA PHE A 82 -4.19 6.61 -1.04
C PHE A 82 -3.81 8.09 -0.98
N MET A 83 -3.00 8.58 -1.91
CA MET A 83 -2.63 10.01 -2.00
C MET A 83 -3.85 10.92 -2.21
N GLN A 84 -4.86 10.48 -2.98
CA GLN A 84 -6.14 11.20 -3.09
C GLN A 84 -6.85 11.37 -1.74
N PHE A 85 -6.67 10.44 -0.83
CA PHE A 85 -7.27 10.49 0.51
C PHE A 85 -6.45 11.30 1.50
N ILE A 86 -5.12 11.10 1.56
CA ILE A 86 -4.27 11.75 2.56
C ILE A 86 -3.84 13.17 2.16
N GLY A 87 -3.89 13.50 0.88
CA GLY A 87 -3.36 14.74 0.30
C GLY A 87 -1.88 14.64 -0.08
N SER A 88 -1.48 15.50 -1.03
CA SER A 88 -0.08 15.61 -1.47
C SER A 88 0.79 16.17 -0.33
N GLY A 89 2.05 15.70 -0.28
CA GLY A 89 3.03 16.16 0.71
C GLY A 89 2.85 15.57 2.11
N SER A 90 1.90 14.64 2.30
CA SER A 90 1.69 13.99 3.60
C SER A 90 2.92 13.21 4.04
N LEU A 91 3.32 13.38 5.31
CA LEU A 91 4.46 12.68 5.89
C LEU A 91 4.09 11.23 6.25
N MET A 92 5.10 10.36 6.24
CA MET A 92 4.93 8.96 6.65
C MET A 92 4.39 8.81 8.08
N GLU A 93 4.81 9.67 8.99
CA GLU A 93 4.39 9.67 10.40
C GLU A 93 2.90 9.95 10.58
N HIS A 94 2.26 10.62 9.63
CA HIS A 94 0.83 10.90 9.67
C HIS A 94 -0.05 9.69 9.35
N ILE A 95 0.56 8.56 8.92
CA ILE A 95 -0.15 7.32 8.65
C ILE A 95 -0.38 6.56 9.95
N THR A 96 -1.45 6.90 10.65
CA THR A 96 -1.83 6.32 11.94
C THR A 96 -2.90 5.24 11.77
N PRO A 97 -3.15 4.36 12.78
CA PRO A 97 -4.24 3.39 12.75
C PRO A 97 -5.61 4.03 12.51
N ILE A 98 -5.84 5.20 13.09
CA ILE A 98 -7.09 5.95 12.90
C ILE A 98 -7.22 6.38 11.43
N ARG A 99 -6.16 6.96 10.87
CA ARG A 99 -6.14 7.42 9.48
C ARG A 99 -6.34 6.25 8.50
N MET A 100 -5.74 5.11 8.79
CA MET A 100 -5.90 3.90 7.98
C MET A 100 -7.35 3.37 8.01
N ASN A 101 -8.00 3.36 9.17
CA ASN A 101 -9.41 2.98 9.27
C ASN A 101 -10.33 3.97 8.56
N GLN A 102 -10.04 5.27 8.60
CA GLN A 102 -10.75 6.30 7.84
C GLN A 102 -10.60 6.06 6.33
N TYR A 103 -9.39 5.72 5.86
CA TYR A 103 -9.14 5.38 4.46
C TYR A 103 -9.93 4.14 4.00
N ILE A 104 -9.93 3.07 4.80
CA ILE A 104 -10.72 1.88 4.51
C ILE A 104 -12.22 2.22 4.42
N SER A 105 -12.72 3.05 5.32
CA SER A 105 -14.11 3.50 5.32
C SER A 105 -14.43 4.37 4.10
N TRP A 106 -13.47 5.21 3.67
CA TRP A 106 -13.59 6.00 2.45
C TRP A 106 -13.60 5.10 1.20
N LEU A 107 -12.72 4.09 1.11
CA LEU A 107 -12.72 3.12 0.02
C LEU A 107 -14.04 2.34 -0.09
N LYS A 108 -14.65 1.97 1.05
CA LYS A 108 -15.96 1.30 1.07
C LYS A 108 -17.09 2.16 0.49
N LYS A 109 -16.99 3.49 0.57
CA LYS A 109 -17.95 4.41 -0.05
C LYS A 109 -17.73 4.55 -1.55
N THR A 110 -16.58 4.17 -2.07
CA THR A 110 -16.35 4.07 -3.51
C THR A 110 -16.96 2.77 -4.03
N LYS A 111 -17.29 2.69 -5.31
CA LYS A 111 -17.88 1.48 -5.92
C LYS A 111 -16.86 0.35 -6.16
N LEU A 112 -15.82 0.24 -5.30
CA LEU A 112 -14.78 -0.78 -5.41
C LEU A 112 -15.24 -2.09 -4.74
N SER A 113 -14.84 -3.22 -5.34
CA SER A 113 -15.09 -4.54 -4.74
C SER A 113 -14.26 -4.74 -3.47
N SER A 114 -14.75 -5.58 -2.56
CA SER A 114 -14.01 -5.96 -1.34
C SER A 114 -12.63 -6.54 -1.67
N THR A 115 -12.51 -7.29 -2.75
CA THR A 115 -11.23 -7.83 -3.24
C THR A 115 -10.28 -6.72 -3.65
N THR A 116 -10.76 -5.71 -4.38
CA THR A 116 -9.92 -4.57 -4.79
C THR A 116 -9.44 -3.75 -3.59
N ILE A 117 -10.33 -3.52 -2.62
CA ILE A 117 -9.97 -2.82 -1.37
C ILE A 117 -8.88 -3.61 -0.63
N ASN A 118 -9.04 -4.93 -0.50
CA ASN A 118 -8.06 -5.80 0.13
C ASN A 118 -6.69 -5.70 -0.57
N ILE A 119 -6.67 -5.77 -1.91
CA ILE A 119 -5.44 -5.62 -2.71
C ILE A 119 -4.78 -4.27 -2.42
N TYR A 120 -5.51 -3.15 -2.45
CA TYR A 120 -4.93 -1.83 -2.21
C TYR A 120 -4.30 -1.71 -0.82
N ILE A 121 -4.99 -2.19 0.21
CA ILE A 121 -4.46 -2.17 1.58
C ILE A 121 -3.22 -3.05 1.72
N THR A 122 -3.21 -4.23 1.09
CA THR A 122 -2.05 -5.13 1.10
C THR A 122 -0.83 -4.49 0.43
N LEU A 123 -1.01 -3.82 -0.70
CA LEU A 123 0.07 -3.12 -1.41
C LEU A 123 0.62 -1.93 -0.59
N LEU A 124 -0.26 -1.16 0.05
CA LEU A 124 0.15 -0.08 0.95
C LEU A 124 0.93 -0.61 2.15
N LYS A 125 0.51 -1.75 2.71
CA LYS A 125 1.24 -2.40 3.81
C LYS A 125 2.67 -2.76 3.41
N VAL A 126 2.88 -3.22 2.18
CA VAL A 126 4.23 -3.52 1.67
C VAL A 126 5.10 -2.27 1.63
N ILE A 127 4.57 -1.14 1.13
CA ILE A 127 5.32 0.13 1.05
C ILE A 127 5.64 0.68 2.45
N ILE A 128 4.68 0.63 3.37
CA ILE A 128 4.89 1.09 4.74
C ILE A 128 5.93 0.20 5.45
N ASN A 129 5.87 -1.11 5.26
CA ASN A 129 6.88 -2.04 5.78
C ASN A 129 8.27 -1.79 5.16
N TYR A 130 8.33 -1.44 3.87
CA TYR A 130 9.57 -1.01 3.23
C TYR A 130 10.15 0.23 3.93
N ALA A 131 9.33 1.26 4.15
CA ALA A 131 9.75 2.48 4.87
C ALA A 131 10.26 2.20 6.29
N ILE A 132 9.59 1.30 7.01
CA ILE A 132 10.05 0.86 8.35
C ILE A 132 11.41 0.13 8.26
N LYS A 133 11.55 -0.79 7.30
CA LYS A 133 12.78 -1.54 7.08
C LYS A 133 13.95 -0.64 6.70
N MET A 134 13.71 0.38 5.88
CA MET A 134 14.70 1.39 5.50
C MET A 134 14.92 2.44 6.59
N ARG A 135 14.22 2.34 7.72
CA ARG A 135 14.28 3.29 8.85
C ARG A 135 13.87 4.73 8.49
N TYR A 136 13.02 4.89 7.47
CA TYR A 136 12.47 6.20 7.09
C TYR A 136 11.40 6.67 8.05
N VAL A 137 10.76 5.75 8.76
CA VAL A 137 9.74 6.02 9.77
C VAL A 137 9.78 4.95 10.85
N THR A 138 9.40 5.34 12.06
CA THR A 138 9.18 4.40 13.16
C THR A 138 7.78 4.66 13.73
N TYR A 139 6.98 3.62 13.83
CA TYR A 139 5.65 3.68 14.42
C TYR A 139 5.64 3.04 15.79
N ASP A 140 5.11 3.74 16.78
CA ASP A 140 4.90 3.15 18.12
C ASP A 140 3.79 2.11 18.10
N ILE A 141 2.80 2.30 17.20
CA ILE A 141 1.68 1.40 16.97
C ILE A 141 1.58 1.15 15.47
N ASP A 142 1.56 -0.14 15.07
CA ASP A 142 1.38 -0.51 13.65
C ASP A 142 0.13 0.15 13.07
N PRO A 143 0.23 0.92 11.98
CA PRO A 143 -0.91 1.56 11.33
C PRO A 143 -2.03 0.60 10.93
N PHE A 144 -1.74 -0.68 10.78
CA PHE A 144 -2.71 -1.70 10.36
C PHE A 144 -3.26 -2.55 11.51
N ILE A 145 -2.83 -2.33 12.77
CA ILE A 145 -3.22 -3.18 13.92
C ILE A 145 -4.74 -3.28 14.12
N THR A 146 -5.47 -2.21 13.82
CA THR A 146 -6.93 -2.15 13.95
C THR A 146 -7.65 -2.17 12.60
N ALA A 147 -6.93 -2.40 11.50
CA ALA A 147 -7.47 -2.33 10.15
C ALA A 147 -8.50 -3.43 9.90
N ARG A 148 -9.78 -3.04 9.71
CA ARG A 148 -10.87 -3.96 9.36
C ARG A 148 -10.94 -4.12 7.85
N ILE A 149 -9.99 -4.87 7.30
CA ILE A 149 -9.90 -5.13 5.86
C ILE A 149 -11.06 -6.08 5.47
N PRO A 150 -11.87 -5.73 4.44
CA PRO A 150 -12.91 -6.63 3.98
C PRO A 150 -12.31 -7.90 3.40
N SER A 151 -12.90 -9.05 3.69
CA SER A 151 -12.47 -10.32 3.11
C SER A 151 -12.71 -10.33 1.60
N ALA A 152 -11.76 -10.88 0.85
CA ALA A 152 -11.95 -11.13 -0.56
C ALA A 152 -13.04 -12.19 -0.74
N GLN A 153 -14.01 -11.95 -1.62
CA GLN A 153 -14.99 -12.97 -1.98
C GLN A 153 -14.27 -14.07 -2.77
N LYS A 154 -14.30 -15.28 -2.25
CA LYS A 154 -13.87 -16.46 -2.98
C LYS A 154 -14.84 -16.67 -4.15
N ARG A 155 -14.33 -16.64 -5.38
CA ARG A 155 -15.08 -17.10 -6.53
C ARG A 155 -14.84 -18.59 -6.66
N GLU A 156 -15.88 -19.38 -6.56
CA GLU A 156 -15.82 -20.79 -6.96
C GLU A 156 -15.84 -20.82 -8.49
N THR A 157 -14.70 -21.14 -9.06
CA THR A 157 -14.52 -21.27 -10.52
C THR A 157 -14.18 -22.71 -10.88
N GLN A 158 -14.77 -23.66 -10.16
CA GLN A 158 -14.58 -25.07 -10.48
C GLN A 158 -15.43 -25.42 -11.71
N ILE A 159 -14.78 -25.99 -12.70
CA ILE A 159 -15.45 -26.55 -13.88
C ILE A 159 -15.60 -28.05 -13.65
N THR A 160 -16.81 -28.57 -13.84
CA THR A 160 -17.08 -30.00 -13.76
C THR A 160 -16.50 -30.73 -14.99
N VAL A 161 -16.35 -32.04 -14.88
CA VAL A 161 -15.85 -32.87 -15.99
C VAL A 161 -16.83 -32.82 -17.17
N GLU A 162 -18.13 -32.74 -16.92
CA GLU A 162 -19.20 -32.63 -17.92
C GLU A 162 -19.12 -31.31 -18.68
N GLU A 163 -18.92 -30.19 -17.96
CA GLU A 163 -18.72 -28.87 -18.57
C GLU A 163 -17.46 -28.83 -19.40
N LEU A 164 -16.37 -29.46 -18.90
CA LEU A 164 -15.10 -29.55 -19.64
C LEU A 164 -15.25 -30.30 -20.97
N LYS A 165 -16.01 -31.45 -20.97
CA LYS A 165 -16.33 -32.19 -22.18
C LYS A 165 -17.14 -31.34 -23.14
N THR A 166 -18.15 -30.62 -22.61
CA THR A 166 -18.98 -29.71 -23.41
C THR A 166 -18.15 -28.63 -24.09
N ILE A 167 -17.21 -28.02 -23.36
CA ILE A 167 -16.30 -27.01 -23.93
C ILE A 167 -15.40 -27.64 -25.00
N ARG A 168 -14.82 -28.81 -24.74
CA ARG A 168 -13.97 -29.52 -25.68
C ARG A 168 -14.66 -29.81 -27.00
N ASP A 169 -15.89 -30.32 -26.92
CA ASP A 169 -16.64 -30.85 -28.07
C ASP A 169 -17.51 -29.77 -28.73
N ALA A 170 -17.50 -28.52 -28.20
CA ALA A 170 -18.29 -27.43 -28.77
C ALA A 170 -17.84 -27.09 -30.20
N ASN A 171 -18.77 -27.07 -31.10
CA ASN A 171 -18.57 -26.58 -32.47
C ASN A 171 -18.87 -25.06 -32.48
N LEU A 172 -17.80 -24.25 -32.59
CA LEU A 172 -17.88 -22.81 -32.52
C LEU A 172 -17.75 -22.21 -33.92
N GLU A 173 -18.68 -21.33 -34.30
CA GLU A 173 -18.72 -20.75 -35.66
C GLU A 173 -17.56 -19.77 -35.92
N HIS A 174 -17.01 -19.14 -34.88
CA HIS A 174 -15.96 -18.14 -35.01
C HIS A 174 -14.56 -18.71 -34.76
N TYR A 175 -13.63 -18.44 -35.64
CA TYR A 175 -12.23 -18.86 -35.55
C TYR A 175 -11.59 -18.51 -34.19
N ASN A 176 -11.76 -17.26 -33.74
CA ASN A 176 -11.19 -16.81 -32.45
C ASN A 176 -11.73 -17.59 -31.25
N LEU A 177 -13.00 -18.03 -31.28
CA LEU A 177 -13.57 -18.85 -30.21
C LEU A 177 -12.98 -20.25 -30.20
N ASN A 178 -12.75 -20.84 -31.38
CA ASN A 178 -12.08 -22.14 -31.50
C ASN A 178 -10.65 -22.06 -30.95
N VAL A 179 -9.89 -21.04 -31.33
CA VAL A 179 -8.52 -20.83 -30.82
C VAL A 179 -8.54 -20.63 -29.28
N THR A 180 -9.50 -19.88 -28.74
CA THR A 180 -9.62 -19.67 -27.29
C THR A 180 -9.93 -20.98 -26.58
N ARG A 181 -10.86 -21.80 -27.10
CA ARG A 181 -11.17 -23.15 -26.61
C ARG A 181 -9.92 -24.02 -26.60
N ASP A 182 -9.18 -24.05 -27.69
CA ASP A 182 -8.01 -24.91 -27.86
C ASP A 182 -6.88 -24.50 -26.90
N ILE A 183 -6.65 -23.20 -26.71
CA ILE A 183 -5.73 -22.67 -25.68
C ILE A 183 -6.21 -23.05 -24.28
N PHE A 184 -7.50 -22.97 -23.99
CA PHE A 184 -8.05 -23.38 -22.72
C PHE A 184 -7.84 -24.88 -22.47
N MET A 185 -8.15 -25.72 -23.45
CA MET A 185 -7.94 -27.17 -23.36
C MET A 185 -6.45 -27.53 -23.22
N LEU A 186 -5.59 -26.84 -23.95
CA LEU A 186 -4.13 -27.01 -23.80
C LEU A 186 -3.69 -26.64 -22.39
N THR A 187 -4.24 -25.54 -21.81
CA THR A 187 -3.97 -25.13 -20.43
C THR A 187 -4.37 -26.22 -19.44
N TYR A 188 -5.53 -26.81 -19.64
CA TYR A 188 -6.02 -27.91 -18.80
C TYR A 188 -5.09 -29.13 -18.87
N TYR A 189 -4.72 -29.59 -20.05
CA TYR A 189 -3.84 -30.75 -20.23
C TYR A 189 -2.42 -30.51 -19.71
N LEU A 190 -1.96 -29.26 -19.72
CA LEU A 190 -0.68 -28.86 -19.15
C LEU A 190 -0.77 -28.50 -17.66
N ALA A 191 -1.77 -29.04 -16.94
CA ALA A 191 -1.95 -28.84 -15.49
C ALA A 191 -1.98 -27.36 -15.03
N GLY A 192 -2.60 -26.49 -15.83
CA GLY A 192 -2.76 -25.08 -15.49
C GLY A 192 -1.54 -24.19 -15.78
N MET A 193 -0.59 -24.65 -16.61
CA MET A 193 0.57 -23.85 -17.00
C MET A 193 0.14 -22.49 -17.55
N ASN A 194 0.82 -21.42 -17.14
CA ASN A 194 0.51 -20.06 -17.57
C ASN A 194 0.73 -19.89 -19.09
N LEU A 195 -0.09 -19.08 -19.74
CA LEU A 195 0.01 -18.85 -21.19
C LEU A 195 1.40 -18.32 -21.61
N VAL A 196 2.00 -17.43 -20.79
CA VAL A 196 3.34 -16.88 -21.05
C VAL A 196 4.39 -17.98 -21.05
N ASP A 197 4.30 -18.91 -20.10
CA ASP A 197 5.25 -20.02 -19.98
C ASP A 197 5.09 -21.02 -21.14
N LYS A 198 3.85 -21.21 -21.63
CA LYS A 198 3.56 -22.04 -22.82
C LYS A 198 4.15 -21.47 -24.11
N LEU A 199 4.05 -20.14 -24.28
CA LEU A 199 4.60 -19.46 -25.45
C LEU A 199 6.13 -19.41 -25.45
N ALA A 200 6.73 -19.48 -24.26
CA ALA A 200 8.19 -19.56 -24.08
C ALA A 200 8.74 -21.00 -24.14
N TYR A 201 7.85 -22.01 -24.08
CA TYR A 201 8.27 -23.42 -24.09
C TYR A 201 8.63 -23.84 -25.53
N ASP A 202 9.92 -24.10 -25.73
CA ASP A 202 10.45 -24.68 -27.00
C ASP A 202 10.26 -26.19 -26.95
N PHE A 203 9.30 -26.71 -27.71
CA PHE A 203 9.08 -28.16 -27.89
C PHE A 203 10.18 -28.71 -28.77
N ARG A 204 11.36 -28.95 -28.22
CA ARG A 204 12.44 -29.70 -28.85
C ARG A 204 12.29 -31.19 -28.62
#